data_fb050eef818c443904db94b6b6677e12
#
_entry.id   fb050eef818c443904db94b6b6677e12
#
_cell.length_a   1.000
_cell.length_b   1.000
_cell.length_c   1.000
_cell.angle_alpha   90.00
_cell.angle_beta   90.00
_cell.angle_gamma   90.00
#
_symmetry.space_group_name_H-M   'P 1'
#
loop_
_entity.id
_entity.type
_entity.pdbx_description
1 polymer ?
#
loop_
_entity_poly.entity_id
_entity_poly.type
_entity_poly.pdbx_seq_one_letter_code
_entity_poly.pdbx_strand_id
1 'polypeptide(L)' 'MSTITTGIVKWFNSEKGFGFIEQKSGPDVFVHFKNISNSGGYKSLDEGQNVQFSVSQGPKGPQAENVSVII' A
#
# COMPACT_ATOMS: atom_id res chain seq x y z
N MET A 1 17.16 4.92 -5.22
CA MET A 1 16.96 4.98 -3.77
C MET A 1 15.49 5.06 -3.46
N SER A 2 14.99 4.14 -2.64
CA SER A 2 13.58 4.14 -2.32
C SER A 2 13.30 5.08 -1.16
N THR A 3 12.26 5.89 -1.29
CA THR A 3 11.83 6.79 -0.24
C THR A 3 10.61 6.20 0.44
N ILE A 4 10.69 6.01 1.74
CA ILE A 4 9.57 5.48 2.50
C ILE A 4 8.65 6.63 2.87
N THR A 5 7.37 6.43 2.60
CA THR A 5 6.35 7.40 2.94
C THR A 5 5.24 6.70 3.70
N THR A 6 4.31 7.46 4.25
CA THR A 6 3.19 6.90 4.98
C THR A 6 1.88 7.32 4.34
N GLY A 7 0.86 6.53 4.57
CA GLY A 7 -0.47 6.82 4.06
C GLY A 7 -1.53 6.06 4.81
N ILE A 8 -2.75 6.18 4.34
CA ILE A 8 -3.90 5.52 4.95
C ILE A 8 -4.57 4.68 3.87
N VAL A 9 -4.88 3.44 4.21
CA VAL A 9 -5.57 2.56 3.26
C VAL A 9 -6.94 3.12 2.96
N LYS A 10 -7.18 3.44 1.71
CA LYS A 10 -8.47 3.96 1.26
C LYS A 10 -9.48 2.84 1.13
N TRP A 11 -9.07 1.77 0.49
CA TRP A 11 -9.82 0.53 0.41
C TRP A 11 -8.92 -0.59 -0.08
N PHE A 12 -9.29 -1.81 0.21
CA PHE A 12 -8.54 -2.97 -0.25
C PHE A 12 -9.50 -4.13 -0.46
N ASN A 13 -9.38 -4.78 -1.61
CA ASN A 13 -10.19 -5.94 -1.93
C ASN A 13 -9.34 -7.20 -1.75
N SER A 14 -9.58 -7.92 -0.68
CA SER A 14 -8.78 -9.10 -0.38
C SER A 14 -9.02 -10.26 -1.33
N GLU A 15 -10.18 -10.29 -1.97
CA GLU A 15 -10.46 -11.34 -2.95
C GLU A 15 -9.65 -11.14 -4.23
N LYS A 16 -9.56 -9.92 -4.69
CA LYS A 16 -8.80 -9.58 -5.89
C LYS A 16 -7.33 -9.32 -5.60
N GLY A 17 -7.01 -8.99 -4.35
CA GLY A 17 -5.64 -8.79 -3.92
C GLY A 17 -5.05 -7.44 -4.26
N PHE A 18 -5.87 -6.39 -4.34
CA PHE A 18 -5.35 -5.05 -4.59
C PHE A 18 -6.23 -3.99 -3.96
N GLY A 19 -5.68 -2.79 -3.87
CA GLY A 19 -6.41 -1.66 -3.33
C GLY A 19 -5.65 -0.37 -3.58
N PHE A 20 -6.02 0.65 -2.83
CA PHE A 20 -5.40 1.97 -2.95
C PHE A 20 -5.09 2.54 -1.58
N ILE A 21 -3.97 3.25 -1.51
CA ILE A 21 -3.51 3.94 -0.32
C ILE A 21 -3.55 5.43 -0.60
N GLU A 22 -4.16 6.18 0.30
CA GLU A 22 -4.23 7.64 0.19
C GLU A 22 -2.98 8.26 0.82
N GLN A 23 -2.29 9.11 0.08
CA GLN A 23 -1.14 9.84 0.57
C GLN A 23 -1.55 11.23 1.02
N LYS A 24 -0.76 11.83 1.91
CA LYS A 24 -1.03 13.20 2.36
C LYS A 24 -0.88 14.21 1.24
N SER A 25 0.07 13.99 0.36
CA SER A 25 0.25 14.88 -0.78
C SER A 25 0.53 14.04 -2.00
N GLY A 26 -0.36 14.15 -2.98
CA GLY A 26 -0.22 13.40 -4.21
C GLY A 26 -1.40 12.47 -4.46
N PRO A 27 -1.39 11.77 -5.57
CA PRO A 27 -2.49 10.87 -5.94
C PRO A 27 -2.50 9.61 -5.09
N ASP A 28 -3.62 8.89 -5.13
CA ASP A 28 -3.71 7.59 -4.49
C ASP A 28 -2.68 6.65 -5.11
N VAL A 29 -2.16 5.75 -4.29
CA VAL A 29 -1.12 4.82 -4.72
C VAL A 29 -1.72 3.42 -4.80
N PHE A 30 -1.50 2.76 -5.92
CA PHE A 30 -1.98 1.39 -6.12
C PHE A 30 -1.14 0.43 -5.27
N VAL A 31 -1.79 -0.53 -4.62
CA VAL A 31 -1.11 -1.54 -3.84
C VAL A 31 -1.63 -2.92 -4.22
N HIS A 32 -0.70 -3.86 -4.39
CA HIS A 32 -1.03 -5.25 -4.71
C HIS A 32 -0.58 -6.13 -3.54
N PHE A 33 -1.31 -7.22 -3.29
CA PHE A 33 -1.00 -8.07 -2.14
C PHE A 33 0.44 -8.58 -2.12
N LYS A 34 1.05 -8.75 -3.30
CA LYS A 34 2.44 -9.17 -3.40
C LYS A 34 3.41 -8.13 -2.84
N ASN A 35 2.98 -6.90 -2.75
CA ASN A 35 3.82 -5.81 -2.27
C ASN A 35 3.63 -5.53 -0.78
N ILE A 36 2.82 -6.32 -0.11
CA ILE A 36 2.61 -6.16 1.32
C ILE A 36 3.63 -7.01 2.07
N SER A 37 4.47 -6.34 2.85
CA SER A 37 5.45 -7.00 3.70
C SER A 37 4.85 -7.19 5.07
N ASN A 38 4.22 -8.31 5.27
CA ASN A 38 3.55 -8.59 6.54
C ASN A 38 4.11 -9.90 7.09
N SER A 39 4.73 -9.82 8.24
CA SER A 39 5.36 -10.97 8.87
C SER A 39 4.38 -12.03 9.34
N GLY A 40 3.11 -11.70 9.40
CA GLY A 40 2.09 -12.64 9.83
C GLY A 40 1.58 -13.59 8.75
N GLY A 41 2.08 -13.44 7.54
CA GLY A 41 1.62 -14.26 6.42
C GLY A 41 0.27 -13.86 5.86
N TYR A 42 -0.37 -12.92 6.46
CA TYR A 42 -1.67 -12.44 6.06
C TYR A 42 -1.49 -11.19 5.21
N LYS A 43 -1.76 -11.31 3.93
CA LYS A 43 -1.50 -10.23 2.98
C LYS A 43 -2.77 -9.50 2.59
N SER A 44 -3.34 -8.78 3.53
CA SER A 44 -4.49 -7.94 3.27
C SER A 44 -4.40 -6.70 4.13
N LEU A 45 -5.14 -5.68 3.71
CA LEU A 45 -5.17 -4.40 4.41
C LEU A 45 -6.62 -4.06 4.73
N ASP A 46 -6.82 -3.35 5.83
CA ASP A 46 -8.14 -2.87 6.20
C ASP A 46 -8.24 -1.37 5.94
N GLU A 47 -9.43 -0.96 5.57
CA GLU A 47 -9.73 0.45 5.34
C GLU A 47 -9.41 1.27 6.58
N GLY A 48 -8.71 2.37 6.37
CA GLY A 48 -8.36 3.27 7.47
C GLY A 48 -7.06 2.94 8.20
N GLN A 49 -6.40 1.84 7.86
CA GLN A 49 -5.13 1.51 8.48
C GLN A 49 -4.02 2.46 8.05
N ASN A 50 -3.12 2.78 8.98
CA ASN A 50 -1.92 3.53 8.66
C ASN A 50 -0.86 2.56 8.18
N VAL A 51 -0.24 2.88 7.05
CA VAL A 51 0.78 2.02 6.45
C VAL A 51 1.97 2.86 6.03
N GLN A 52 3.14 2.21 5.95
CA GLN A 52 4.32 2.81 5.35
C GLN A 52 4.69 1.99 4.13
N PHE A 53 5.25 2.65 3.14
CA PHE A 53 5.55 2.01 1.87
C PHE A 53 6.52 2.86 1.07
N SER A 54 7.09 2.24 0.03
CA SER A 54 7.89 2.97 -0.96
C SER A 54 7.05 3.14 -2.21
N VAL A 55 7.20 4.28 -2.86
CA VAL A 55 6.46 4.55 -4.10
C VAL A 55 7.38 4.26 -5.29
N SER A 56 6.86 3.50 -6.25
CA SER A 56 7.56 3.26 -7.49
C SER A 56 6.60 3.47 -8.64
N GLN A 57 7.14 3.61 -9.85
CA GLN A 57 6.32 3.77 -11.04
C GLN A 57 5.99 2.41 -11.62
N GLY A 58 4.71 2.15 -11.75
CA GLY A 58 4.23 0.92 -12.35
C GLY A 58 3.44 1.19 -13.62
N PRO A 59 2.95 0.13 -14.26
CA PRO A 59 2.16 0.29 -15.51
C PRO A 59 0.91 1.11 -15.35
N LYS A 60 0.35 1.13 -14.14
CA LYS A 60 -0.89 1.86 -13.87
C LYS A 60 -0.64 3.20 -13.17
N GLY A 61 0.62 3.59 -13.00
CA GLY A 61 0.97 4.81 -12.30
C GLY A 61 1.73 4.52 -11.02
N PRO A 62 1.67 5.44 -10.03
CA PRO A 62 2.36 5.23 -8.76
C PRO A 62 1.86 3.97 -8.06
N GLN A 63 2.78 3.20 -7.55
CA GLN A 63 2.47 1.92 -6.93
C GLN A 63 3.26 1.77 -5.64
N ALA A 64 2.64 1.20 -4.62
CA ALA A 64 3.27 1.00 -3.32
C ALA A 64 4.04 -0.31 -3.31
N GLU A 65 5.22 -0.28 -2.69
CA GLU A 65 6.05 -1.46 -2.50
C GLU A 65 6.49 -1.54 -1.05
N ASN A 66 6.75 -2.76 -0.59
CA ASN A 66 7.19 -3.00 0.78
C ASN A 66 6.22 -2.38 1.79
N VAL A 67 4.94 -2.59 1.56
CA VAL A 67 3.90 -2.02 2.40
C VAL A 67 3.86 -2.74 3.73
N SER A 68 3.88 -1.99 4.81
CA SER A 68 3.70 -2.57 6.14
C SER A 68 2.80 -1.68 6.99
N VAL A 69 2.03 -2.33 7.85
CA VAL A 69 1.09 -1.62 8.71
C VAL A 69 1.85 -0.96 9.86
N ILE A 70 1.54 0.29 10.11
CA ILE A 70 2.06 1.03 11.26
C ILE A 70 0.97 1.07 12.31
N ILE A 71 1.28 0.63 13.50
CA ILE A 71 0.31 0.62 14.58
C ILE A 71 0.39 1.91 15.38
#